data_41de4eb7e35fdbf9e2d5299ae72086b3
#
_entry.id   41de4eb7e35fdbf9e2d5299ae72086b3
#
_cell.length_a   1.000
_cell.length_b   1.000
_cell.length_c   1.000
_cell.angle_alpha   90.00
_cell.angle_beta   90.00
_cell.angle_gamma   90.00
#
_symmetry.space_group_name_H-M   'P 1'
#
loop_
_entity.id
_entity.type
_entity.pdbx_description
1 polymer ?
#
loop_
_entity_poly.entity_id
_entity_poly.type
_entity_poly.pdbx_seq_one_letter_code
_entity_poly.pdbx_strand_id
1 'polypeptide(L)'
;MSKKKVLICATNYGTWGEELQAPWDIIKAAGHDVTLATPLGKKPLPLAVSVDSDFLDPVINAKTNPPEVCKRIKELTDGTEWNKPIKFKDAKMSDYDCIVLTGGLGAMIDMANNWNLHKLIVDALRTNKLVGALCYSVSTLVFLRDPQLDMKSVIYGKKIAAHPASWDFYGPDWDFTYDLYGATPDNKGTDVHTPGFLWPMEHLVRDAVGPNGTCVSNYKANRANPEVCFDWPFVTGTSVESSIAYGKKIVEVLATLK
;
A
#
# COMPACT_ATOMS: atom_id res chain seq x y z
N MET A 1 -25.76 4.51 -3.81
CA MET A 1 -24.57 5.37 -3.59
C MET A 1 -24.15 5.99 -4.92
N SER A 2 -23.67 7.23 -4.93
CA SER A 2 -23.11 7.81 -6.15
C SER A 2 -21.82 7.08 -6.52
N LYS A 3 -21.64 6.81 -7.81
CA LYS A 3 -20.43 6.19 -8.35
C LYS A 3 -19.25 7.15 -8.14
N LYS A 4 -18.17 6.66 -7.53
CA LYS A 4 -16.94 7.42 -7.26
C LYS A 4 -15.82 6.96 -8.17
N LYS A 5 -14.83 7.82 -8.40
CA LYS A 5 -13.62 7.54 -9.16
C LYS A 5 -12.43 7.39 -8.21
N VAL A 6 -11.80 6.23 -8.21
CA VAL A 6 -10.70 5.89 -7.30
C VAL A 6 -9.42 5.69 -8.07
N LEU A 7 -8.36 6.40 -7.67
CA LEU A 7 -7.00 6.20 -8.18
C LEU A 7 -6.28 5.20 -7.28
N ILE A 8 -6.01 4.00 -7.77
CA ILE A 8 -5.18 3.02 -7.06
C ILE A 8 -3.73 3.15 -7.55
N CYS A 9 -2.82 3.36 -6.62
CA CYS A 9 -1.39 3.54 -6.85
C CYS A 9 -0.62 2.31 -6.38
N ALA A 10 0.16 1.70 -7.26
CA ALA A 10 0.98 0.53 -6.98
C ALA A 10 2.43 0.74 -7.43
N THR A 11 3.35 0.02 -6.80
CA THR A 11 4.77 0.00 -7.15
C THR A 11 5.05 -0.76 -8.45
N ASN A 12 6.14 -0.42 -9.14
CA ASN A 12 6.70 -1.25 -10.23
C ASN A 12 7.80 -2.22 -9.76
N TYR A 13 8.19 -2.18 -8.48
CA TYR A 13 9.29 -2.97 -7.91
C TYR A 13 8.82 -4.11 -7.01
N GLY A 14 7.71 -4.75 -7.33
CA GLY A 14 7.13 -5.86 -6.57
C GLY A 14 6.10 -5.39 -5.55
N THR A 15 4.83 -5.43 -5.96
CA THR A 15 3.70 -5.25 -5.05
C THR A 15 3.43 -6.54 -4.28
N TRP A 16 2.88 -6.46 -3.07
CA TRP A 16 2.28 -7.64 -2.48
C TRP A 16 0.94 -7.90 -3.18
N GLY A 17 0.81 -9.05 -3.81
CA GLY A 17 -0.30 -9.30 -4.75
C GLY A 17 -1.68 -9.03 -4.19
N GLU A 18 -1.98 -9.52 -2.98
CA GLU A 18 -3.28 -9.31 -2.33
C GLU A 18 -3.52 -7.87 -1.90
N GLU A 19 -2.48 -7.14 -1.54
CA GLU A 19 -2.61 -5.73 -1.13
C GLU A 19 -3.06 -4.83 -2.28
N LEU A 20 -2.82 -5.24 -3.53
CA LEU A 20 -3.41 -4.60 -4.71
C LEU A 20 -4.74 -5.26 -5.11
N GLN A 21 -4.81 -6.59 -5.13
CA GLN A 21 -5.98 -7.33 -5.60
C GLN A 21 -7.22 -7.06 -4.74
N ALA A 22 -7.10 -7.13 -3.40
CA ALA A 22 -8.27 -7.01 -2.54
C ALA A 22 -8.95 -5.63 -2.65
N PRO A 23 -8.27 -4.48 -2.48
CA PRO A 23 -8.91 -3.18 -2.69
C PRO A 23 -9.39 -2.99 -4.14
N TRP A 24 -8.68 -3.50 -5.17
CA TRP A 24 -9.10 -3.46 -6.56
C TRP A 24 -10.47 -4.12 -6.75
N ASP A 25 -10.62 -5.37 -6.33
CA ASP A 25 -11.85 -6.13 -6.51
C ASP A 25 -13.00 -5.59 -5.65
N ILE A 26 -12.74 -5.21 -4.40
CA ILE A 26 -13.76 -4.72 -3.46
C ILE A 26 -14.32 -3.37 -3.92
N ILE A 27 -13.48 -2.44 -4.35
CA ILE A 27 -13.91 -1.11 -4.79
C ILE A 27 -14.70 -1.22 -6.11
N LYS A 28 -14.26 -2.07 -7.05
CA LYS A 28 -15.00 -2.36 -8.29
C LYS A 28 -16.34 -3.05 -8.02
N ALA A 29 -16.37 -4.04 -7.12
CA ALA A 29 -17.60 -4.73 -6.74
C ALA A 29 -18.63 -3.80 -6.08
N ALA A 30 -18.17 -2.74 -5.41
CA ALA A 30 -19.05 -1.69 -4.87
C ALA A 30 -19.60 -0.72 -5.95
N GLY A 31 -19.23 -0.91 -7.23
CA GLY A 31 -19.72 -0.11 -8.36
C GLY A 31 -18.94 1.17 -8.65
N HIS A 32 -17.76 1.34 -8.06
CA HIS A 32 -16.89 2.49 -8.30
C HIS A 32 -15.97 2.29 -9.51
N ASP A 33 -15.57 3.39 -10.14
CA ASP A 33 -14.55 3.38 -11.20
C ASP A 33 -13.15 3.35 -10.59
N VAL A 34 -12.33 2.42 -11.05
CA VAL A 34 -10.95 2.28 -10.58
C VAL A 34 -9.98 2.54 -11.73
N THR A 35 -9.02 3.44 -11.50
CA THR A 35 -7.88 3.66 -12.37
C THR A 35 -6.61 3.20 -11.67
N LEU A 36 -5.82 2.36 -12.32
CA LEU A 36 -4.51 1.94 -11.82
C LEU A 36 -3.45 2.94 -12.27
N ALA A 37 -2.58 3.33 -11.35
CA ALA A 37 -1.42 4.16 -11.63
C ALA A 37 -0.14 3.53 -11.04
N THR A 38 0.97 3.70 -11.73
CA THR A 38 2.30 3.27 -11.27
C THR A 38 3.35 4.32 -11.62
N PRO A 39 4.52 4.32 -10.97
CA PRO A 39 5.57 5.29 -11.29
C PRO A 39 5.95 5.33 -12.77
N LEU A 40 6.08 4.17 -13.40
CA LEU A 40 6.54 4.01 -14.78
C LEU A 40 5.40 3.87 -15.81
N GLY A 41 4.14 3.74 -15.38
CA GLY A 41 3.02 3.39 -16.25
C GLY A 41 3.12 1.96 -16.81
N LYS A 42 3.90 1.11 -16.15
CA LYS A 42 4.03 -0.31 -16.46
C LYS A 42 3.13 -1.11 -15.54
N LYS A 43 2.67 -2.27 -16.03
CA LYS A 43 1.93 -3.22 -15.22
C LYS A 43 2.69 -3.51 -13.91
N PRO A 44 2.04 -3.39 -12.73
CA PRO A 44 2.65 -3.85 -11.50
C PRO A 44 2.73 -5.38 -11.50
N LEU A 45 3.88 -5.90 -11.12
CA LEU A 45 4.06 -7.34 -10.96
C LEU A 45 4.14 -7.67 -9.47
N PRO A 46 3.43 -8.72 -9.02
CA PRO A 46 3.50 -9.14 -7.64
C PRO A 46 4.85 -9.80 -7.35
N LEU A 47 5.33 -9.66 -6.11
CA LEU A 47 6.45 -10.45 -5.59
C LEU A 47 6.13 -11.94 -5.71
N ALA A 48 7.12 -12.76 -6.10
CA ALA A 48 6.93 -14.21 -6.26
C ALA A 48 6.37 -14.85 -4.99
N VAL A 49 6.91 -14.48 -3.82
CA VAL A 49 6.45 -14.98 -2.52
C VAL A 49 5.01 -14.61 -2.20
N SER A 50 4.49 -13.50 -2.75
CA SER A 50 3.12 -13.04 -2.48
C SER A 50 2.04 -13.74 -3.31
N VAL A 51 2.45 -14.58 -4.26
CA VAL A 51 1.56 -15.40 -5.12
C VAL A 51 1.82 -16.90 -4.98
N ASP A 52 2.67 -17.27 -4.04
CA ASP A 52 2.94 -18.66 -3.66
C ASP A 52 2.06 -19.04 -2.46
N SER A 53 1.11 -19.95 -2.67
CA SER A 53 0.23 -20.44 -1.60
C SER A 53 0.95 -21.38 -0.62
N ASP A 54 2.14 -21.85 -0.96
CA ASP A 54 2.96 -22.69 -0.10
C ASP A 54 4.00 -21.89 0.71
N PHE A 55 4.15 -20.60 0.40
CA PHE A 55 5.03 -19.72 1.15
C PHE A 55 4.67 -19.71 2.63
N LEU A 56 5.62 -20.14 3.44
CA LEU A 56 5.58 -20.07 4.89
C LEU A 56 6.33 -18.82 5.34
N ASP A 57 5.60 -17.83 5.83
CA ASP A 57 6.22 -16.62 6.37
C ASP A 57 7.09 -16.98 7.58
N PRO A 58 8.40 -16.70 7.53
CA PRO A 58 9.33 -17.14 8.58
C PRO A 58 9.14 -16.41 9.92
N VAL A 59 8.49 -15.23 9.90
CA VAL A 59 8.28 -14.44 11.12
C VAL A 59 7.10 -14.97 11.92
N ILE A 60 5.97 -15.14 11.25
CA ILE A 60 4.73 -15.56 11.91
C ILE A 60 4.54 -17.08 11.87
N ASN A 61 5.43 -17.79 11.18
CA ASN A 61 5.41 -19.24 10.97
C ASN A 61 4.03 -19.73 10.47
N ALA A 62 3.46 -19.03 9.50
CA ALA A 62 2.16 -19.33 8.94
C ALA A 62 2.11 -19.06 7.43
N LYS A 63 1.25 -19.78 6.69
CA LYS A 63 0.97 -19.48 5.28
C LYS A 63 0.13 -18.22 5.20
N THR A 64 0.61 -17.24 4.43
CA THR A 64 -0.04 -15.92 4.32
C THR A 64 -0.92 -15.77 3.09
N ASN A 65 -0.73 -16.61 2.08
CA ASN A 65 -1.36 -16.44 0.77
C ASN A 65 -2.41 -17.56 0.50
N PRO A 66 -3.70 -17.30 0.64
CA PRO A 66 -4.74 -18.29 0.32
C PRO A 66 -4.69 -18.69 -1.17
N PRO A 67 -4.86 -19.97 -1.52
CA PRO A 67 -4.78 -20.43 -2.91
C PRO A 67 -5.74 -19.71 -3.87
N GLU A 68 -6.96 -19.40 -3.40
CA GLU A 68 -7.96 -18.67 -4.20
C GLU A 68 -7.53 -17.22 -4.48
N VAL A 69 -6.83 -16.58 -3.53
CA VAL A 69 -6.25 -15.25 -3.71
C VAL A 69 -5.11 -15.28 -4.71
N CYS A 70 -4.19 -16.24 -4.58
CA CYS A 70 -3.10 -16.44 -5.55
C CYS A 70 -3.63 -16.64 -6.97
N LYS A 71 -4.68 -17.49 -7.12
CA LYS A 71 -5.35 -17.70 -8.39
C LYS A 71 -5.91 -16.40 -8.96
N ARG A 72 -6.63 -15.61 -8.15
CA ARG A 72 -7.19 -14.33 -8.59
C ARG A 72 -6.11 -13.32 -8.99
N ILE A 73 -5.04 -13.24 -8.24
CA ILE A 73 -3.90 -12.37 -8.59
C ILE A 73 -3.30 -12.77 -9.93
N LYS A 74 -3.14 -14.09 -10.17
CA LYS A 74 -2.66 -14.60 -11.46
C LYS A 74 -3.59 -14.22 -12.61
N GLU A 75 -4.89 -14.33 -12.45
CA GLU A 75 -5.88 -13.90 -13.45
C GLU A 75 -5.75 -12.41 -13.79
N LEU A 76 -5.53 -11.56 -12.78
CA LEU A 76 -5.32 -10.12 -12.96
C LEU A 76 -3.97 -9.80 -13.62
N THR A 77 -2.93 -10.56 -13.27
CA THR A 77 -1.59 -10.37 -13.80
C THR A 77 -1.47 -10.85 -15.24
N ASP A 78 -2.05 -12.02 -15.56
CA ASP A 78 -2.03 -12.58 -16.92
C ASP A 78 -3.07 -11.91 -17.85
N GLY A 79 -4.15 -11.39 -17.25
CA GLY A 79 -5.25 -10.73 -17.94
C GLY A 79 -4.94 -9.30 -18.38
N THR A 80 -6.00 -8.59 -18.75
CA THR A 80 -5.91 -7.23 -19.28
C THR A 80 -6.23 -6.14 -18.27
N GLU A 81 -6.76 -6.49 -17.10
CA GLU A 81 -7.26 -5.51 -16.11
C GLU A 81 -6.14 -4.58 -15.58
N TRP A 82 -4.94 -5.11 -15.36
CA TRP A 82 -3.79 -4.34 -14.91
C TRP A 82 -2.83 -3.89 -16.03
N ASN A 83 -3.20 -4.10 -17.30
CA ASN A 83 -2.27 -3.90 -18.44
C ASN A 83 -2.03 -2.45 -18.84
N LYS A 84 -2.88 -1.51 -18.40
CA LYS A 84 -2.83 -0.12 -18.85
C LYS A 84 -2.82 0.86 -17.68
N PRO A 85 -1.86 0.76 -16.74
CA PRO A 85 -1.75 1.76 -15.70
C PRO A 85 -1.28 3.07 -16.31
N ILE A 86 -1.76 4.18 -15.75
CA ILE A 86 -1.22 5.50 -16.08
C ILE A 86 0.04 5.78 -15.24
N LYS A 87 0.88 6.71 -15.68
CA LYS A 87 2.00 7.15 -14.84
C LYS A 87 1.50 8.10 -13.76
N PHE A 88 2.12 8.07 -12.57
CA PHE A 88 1.79 9.05 -11.52
C PHE A 88 1.84 10.50 -12.03
N LYS A 89 2.82 10.83 -12.86
CA LYS A 89 2.98 12.19 -13.43
C LYS A 89 1.84 12.63 -14.34
N ASP A 90 1.10 11.67 -14.91
CA ASP A 90 0.03 11.93 -15.88
C ASP A 90 -1.36 11.94 -15.19
N ALA A 91 -1.45 11.51 -13.91
CA ALA A 91 -2.66 11.56 -13.11
C ALA A 91 -2.93 13.00 -12.61
N LYS A 92 -4.21 13.33 -12.46
CA LYS A 92 -4.66 14.59 -11.85
C LYS A 92 -5.70 14.29 -10.78
N MET A 93 -5.46 14.73 -9.56
CA MET A 93 -6.38 14.47 -8.45
C MET A 93 -7.77 15.11 -8.61
N SER A 94 -7.91 16.11 -9.49
CA SER A 94 -9.21 16.65 -9.89
C SER A 94 -10.16 15.62 -10.52
N ASP A 95 -9.61 14.57 -11.12
CA ASP A 95 -10.37 13.55 -11.84
C ASP A 95 -10.86 12.40 -10.94
N TYR A 96 -10.43 12.37 -9.67
CA TYR A 96 -10.70 11.31 -8.71
C TYR A 96 -11.28 11.82 -7.39
N ASP A 97 -12.04 10.96 -6.71
CA ASP A 97 -12.63 11.24 -5.39
C ASP A 97 -11.74 10.71 -4.25
N CYS A 98 -10.86 9.76 -4.55
CA CYS A 98 -10.03 9.08 -3.58
C CYS A 98 -8.71 8.63 -4.22
N ILE A 99 -7.63 8.61 -3.43
CA ILE A 99 -6.36 7.97 -3.78
C ILE A 99 -6.06 6.83 -2.80
N VAL A 100 -5.71 5.66 -3.31
CA VAL A 100 -5.49 4.43 -2.56
C VAL A 100 -4.11 3.90 -2.88
N LEU A 101 -3.24 3.83 -1.90
CA LEU A 101 -1.88 3.32 -2.03
C LEU A 101 -1.85 1.85 -1.59
N THR A 102 -1.26 1.01 -2.42
CA THR A 102 -1.07 -0.42 -2.14
C THR A 102 0.38 -0.71 -1.81
N GLY A 103 0.62 -1.68 -0.95
CA GLY A 103 1.96 -1.93 -0.45
C GLY A 103 2.72 -3.01 -1.22
N GLY A 104 3.53 -3.72 -0.50
CA GLY A 104 4.60 -4.57 -0.99
C GLY A 104 5.95 -3.87 -0.84
N LEU A 105 7.03 -4.65 -0.83
CA LEU A 105 8.40 -4.16 -0.59
C LEU A 105 8.83 -3.07 -1.58
N GLY A 106 8.39 -3.18 -2.83
CA GLY A 106 8.70 -2.19 -3.84
C GLY A 106 8.18 -0.78 -3.53
N ALA A 107 7.13 -0.64 -2.72
CA ALA A 107 6.61 0.67 -2.32
C ALA A 107 7.66 1.50 -1.55
N MET A 108 8.56 0.83 -0.82
CA MET A 108 9.69 1.50 -0.17
C MET A 108 10.71 2.07 -1.15
N ILE A 109 10.76 1.53 -2.38
CA ILE A 109 11.75 1.87 -3.39
C ILE A 109 11.27 3.03 -4.27
N ASP A 110 10.08 2.89 -4.89
CA ASP A 110 9.64 3.80 -5.94
C ASP A 110 8.40 4.63 -5.59
N MET A 111 7.78 4.41 -4.43
CA MET A 111 6.65 5.20 -3.95
C MET A 111 7.01 6.14 -2.79
N ALA A 112 7.81 5.70 -1.82
CA ALA A 112 8.07 6.41 -0.57
C ALA A 112 8.49 7.88 -0.76
N ASN A 113 9.39 8.16 -1.69
CA ASN A 113 9.91 9.51 -2.01
C ASN A 113 9.54 9.96 -3.43
N ASN A 114 8.47 9.41 -4.00
CA ASN A 114 8.08 9.76 -5.36
C ASN A 114 7.40 11.13 -5.41
N TRP A 115 8.06 12.11 -6.02
CA TRP A 115 7.57 13.48 -6.12
C TRP A 115 6.18 13.60 -6.74
N ASN A 116 5.91 12.85 -7.82
CA ASN A 116 4.62 12.92 -8.50
C ASN A 116 3.50 12.32 -7.62
N LEU A 117 3.79 11.24 -6.88
CA LEU A 117 2.84 10.66 -5.93
C LEU A 117 2.61 11.60 -4.75
N HIS A 118 3.67 12.21 -4.22
CA HIS A 118 3.56 13.23 -3.17
C HIS A 118 2.66 14.39 -3.60
N LYS A 119 2.83 14.88 -4.83
CA LYS A 119 1.96 15.94 -5.37
C LYS A 119 0.50 15.50 -5.43
N LEU A 120 0.19 14.29 -5.91
CA LEU A 120 -1.17 13.76 -5.94
C LEU A 120 -1.79 13.71 -4.53
N ILE A 121 -1.02 13.24 -3.54
CA ILE A 121 -1.50 13.17 -2.15
C ILE A 121 -1.75 14.58 -1.59
N VAL A 122 -0.84 15.53 -1.82
CA VAL A 122 -1.05 16.92 -1.41
C VAL A 122 -2.31 17.50 -2.05
N ASP A 123 -2.51 17.29 -3.35
CA ASP A 123 -3.70 17.74 -4.07
C ASP A 123 -4.98 17.10 -3.48
N ALA A 124 -4.94 15.82 -3.11
CA ALA A 124 -6.04 15.14 -2.41
C ALA A 124 -6.35 15.79 -1.06
N LEU A 125 -5.31 16.01 -0.24
CA LEU A 125 -5.46 16.63 1.09
C LEU A 125 -6.01 18.06 0.99
N ARG A 126 -5.51 18.88 0.06
CA ARG A 126 -5.96 20.26 -0.16
C ARG A 126 -7.40 20.33 -0.68
N THR A 127 -7.87 19.29 -1.34
CA THR A 127 -9.25 19.20 -1.85
C THR A 127 -10.15 18.32 -0.99
N ASN A 128 -9.71 18.01 0.25
CA ASN A 128 -10.45 17.25 1.26
C ASN A 128 -10.94 15.87 0.76
N LYS A 129 -10.06 15.13 0.07
CA LYS A 129 -10.32 13.79 -0.46
C LYS A 129 -9.71 12.71 0.42
N LEU A 130 -10.29 11.51 0.36
CA LEU A 130 -9.83 10.34 1.08
C LEU A 130 -8.47 9.87 0.54
N VAL A 131 -7.58 9.54 1.46
CA VAL A 131 -6.25 8.95 1.19
C VAL A 131 -6.15 7.62 1.91
N GLY A 132 -5.99 6.54 1.17
CA GLY A 132 -5.71 5.22 1.71
C GLY A 132 -4.23 4.86 1.60
N ALA A 133 -3.68 4.15 2.59
CA ALA A 133 -2.36 3.55 2.51
C ALA A 133 -2.31 2.23 3.30
N LEU A 134 -1.68 1.21 2.72
CA LEU A 134 -1.59 -0.13 3.28
C LEU A 134 -0.14 -0.60 3.33
N CYS A 135 0.26 -1.23 4.45
CA CYS A 135 1.57 -1.84 4.58
C CYS A 135 2.71 -0.84 4.30
N TYR A 136 3.70 -1.19 3.52
CA TYR A 136 4.86 -0.34 3.23
C TYR A 136 4.54 0.92 2.43
N SER A 137 3.38 1.04 1.79
CA SER A 137 3.00 2.30 1.15
C SER A 137 2.72 3.44 2.15
N VAL A 138 2.53 3.13 3.44
CA VAL A 138 2.44 4.13 4.51
C VAL A 138 3.73 4.97 4.58
N SER A 139 4.89 4.44 4.14
CA SER A 139 6.14 5.21 4.02
C SER A 139 5.98 6.47 3.18
N THR A 140 5.15 6.43 2.13
CA THR A 140 4.87 7.62 1.30
C THR A 140 4.30 8.76 2.13
N LEU A 141 3.39 8.45 3.07
CA LEU A 141 2.80 9.45 3.97
C LEU A 141 3.82 9.94 5.00
N VAL A 142 4.67 9.04 5.52
CA VAL A 142 5.74 9.38 6.47
C VAL A 142 6.70 10.42 5.86
N PHE A 143 7.16 10.18 4.63
CA PHE A 143 8.17 11.03 3.98
C PHE A 143 7.58 12.28 3.34
N LEU A 144 6.28 12.31 3.07
CA LEU A 144 5.62 13.50 2.55
C LEU A 144 5.58 14.61 3.61
N ARG A 145 6.30 15.70 3.34
CA ARG A 145 6.37 16.87 4.21
C ARG A 145 5.45 17.98 3.73
N ASP A 146 4.72 18.58 4.66
CA ASP A 146 3.79 19.67 4.34
C ASP A 146 4.31 20.99 4.88
N PRO A 147 4.60 21.97 4.02
CA PRO A 147 4.99 23.30 4.47
C PRO A 147 3.95 23.98 5.35
N GLN A 148 2.67 23.68 5.21
CA GLN A 148 1.60 24.23 6.06
C GLN A 148 1.58 23.60 7.46
N LEU A 149 2.28 22.48 7.64
CA LEU A 149 2.48 21.81 8.92
C LEU A 149 3.91 21.99 9.43
N ASP A 150 4.55 23.11 9.09
CA ASP A 150 5.93 23.41 9.51
C ASP A 150 6.92 22.29 9.09
N MET A 151 6.78 21.82 7.85
CA MET A 151 7.56 20.71 7.28
C MET A 151 7.45 19.39 8.04
N LYS A 152 6.42 19.21 8.87
CA LYS A 152 6.11 17.91 9.47
C LYS A 152 5.49 16.99 8.44
N SER A 153 5.49 15.68 8.74
CA SER A 153 4.78 14.71 7.93
C SER A 153 3.28 15.02 7.85
N VAL A 154 2.66 14.72 6.72
CA VAL A 154 1.19 14.90 6.54
C VAL A 154 0.35 14.10 7.54
N ILE A 155 0.94 13.08 8.16
CA ILE A 155 0.30 12.26 9.21
C ILE A 155 0.58 12.76 10.63
N TYR A 156 1.22 13.92 10.80
CA TYR A 156 1.48 14.48 12.12
C TYR A 156 0.17 14.71 12.88
N GLY A 157 0.11 14.23 14.11
CA GLY A 157 -1.09 14.29 14.96
C GLY A 157 -2.20 13.29 14.60
N LYS A 158 -1.96 12.37 13.68
CA LYS A 158 -2.97 11.41 13.20
C LYS A 158 -2.82 10.03 13.85
N LYS A 159 -3.92 9.24 13.79
CA LYS A 159 -3.92 7.83 14.16
C LYS A 159 -3.70 6.99 12.91
N ILE A 160 -2.55 6.28 12.83
CA ILE A 160 -2.08 5.58 11.64
C ILE A 160 -1.71 4.14 11.99
N ALA A 161 -2.21 3.19 11.19
CA ALA A 161 -1.75 1.80 11.25
C ALA A 161 -0.37 1.67 10.58
N ALA A 162 0.50 0.86 11.17
CA ALA A 162 1.84 0.60 10.67
C ALA A 162 2.16 -0.90 10.71
N HIS A 163 2.96 -1.34 9.75
CA HIS A 163 3.56 -2.68 9.77
C HIS A 163 4.39 -2.84 11.06
N PRO A 164 4.19 -3.93 11.84
CA PRO A 164 4.87 -4.09 13.13
C PRO A 164 6.38 -4.25 12.96
N ALA A 165 7.15 -3.58 13.80
CA ALA A 165 8.62 -3.71 13.81
C ALA A 165 9.06 -5.16 14.07
N SER A 166 8.31 -5.93 14.86
CA SER A 166 8.59 -7.35 15.08
C SER A 166 8.45 -8.22 13.83
N TRP A 167 7.80 -7.71 12.78
CA TRP A 167 7.71 -8.36 11.48
C TRP A 167 8.79 -7.86 10.50
N ASP A 168 9.49 -6.78 10.84
CA ASP A 168 10.57 -6.20 10.04
C ASP A 168 11.96 -6.67 10.49
N PHE A 169 12.09 -7.17 11.73
CA PHE A 169 13.36 -7.58 12.32
C PHE A 169 13.36 -9.07 12.65
N TYR A 170 14.19 -9.82 11.98
CA TYR A 170 14.23 -11.29 12.06
C TYR A 170 15.38 -11.83 12.92
N GLY A 171 16.22 -10.99 13.44
CA GLY A 171 17.38 -11.38 14.21
C GLY A 171 18.69 -11.17 13.47
N PRO A 172 19.84 -11.36 14.16
CA PRO A 172 21.15 -10.95 13.67
C PRO A 172 21.67 -11.75 12.47
N ASP A 173 21.21 -12.98 12.32
CA ASP A 173 21.69 -13.89 11.26
C ASP A 173 20.73 -13.98 10.06
N TRP A 174 19.75 -13.08 9.99
CA TRP A 174 18.75 -13.15 8.95
C TRP A 174 19.17 -12.40 7.68
N ASP A 175 19.18 -13.14 6.58
CA ASP A 175 19.38 -12.62 5.23
C ASP A 175 18.06 -12.71 4.47
N PHE A 176 17.54 -11.59 4.08
CA PHE A 176 16.30 -11.50 3.32
C PHE A 176 16.58 -11.27 1.84
N THR A 177 16.19 -12.24 1.04
CA THR A 177 16.26 -12.14 -0.41
C THR A 177 14.84 -11.98 -0.98
N TYR A 178 14.65 -10.99 -1.83
CA TYR A 178 13.38 -10.82 -2.54
C TYR A 178 13.61 -10.31 -3.96
N ASP A 179 12.74 -10.75 -4.86
CA ASP A 179 12.72 -10.29 -6.24
C ASP A 179 12.09 -8.89 -6.34
N LEU A 180 12.81 -7.95 -6.91
CA LEU A 180 12.28 -6.65 -7.28
C LEU A 180 11.88 -6.65 -8.76
N TYR A 181 10.66 -7.03 -9.03
CA TYR A 181 10.10 -7.01 -10.38
C TYR A 181 10.05 -5.59 -10.95
N GLY A 182 10.30 -5.49 -12.25
CA GLY A 182 10.35 -4.21 -12.94
C GLY A 182 11.67 -3.45 -12.79
N ALA A 183 12.60 -3.92 -11.97
CA ALA A 183 13.92 -3.31 -11.79
C ALA A 183 14.84 -3.51 -13.01
N THR A 184 14.58 -4.50 -13.84
CA THR A 184 15.36 -4.82 -15.04
C THR A 184 14.58 -4.54 -16.34
N PRO A 185 15.28 -4.24 -17.49
CA PRO A 185 14.62 -3.94 -18.75
C PRO A 185 13.71 -5.06 -19.28
N ASP A 186 14.05 -6.31 -19.00
CA ASP A 186 13.26 -7.49 -19.39
C ASP A 186 12.07 -7.75 -18.44
N ASN A 187 11.92 -6.94 -17.42
CA ASN A 187 10.86 -7.00 -16.42
C ASN A 187 10.85 -8.29 -15.56
N LYS A 188 11.97 -9.02 -15.53
CA LYS A 188 12.09 -10.23 -14.70
C LYS A 188 12.41 -9.95 -13.26
N GLY A 189 12.83 -8.72 -12.95
CA GLY A 189 13.23 -8.31 -11.62
C GLY A 189 14.72 -8.58 -11.34
N THR A 190 15.10 -8.38 -10.12
CA THR A 190 16.42 -8.68 -9.58
C THR A 190 16.30 -9.07 -8.12
N ASP A 191 17.13 -10.01 -7.69
CA ASP A 191 17.23 -10.38 -6.29
C ASP A 191 17.92 -9.26 -5.52
N VAL A 192 17.35 -8.89 -4.38
CA VAL A 192 17.94 -7.94 -3.45
C VAL A 192 18.15 -8.63 -2.12
N HIS A 193 19.38 -8.63 -1.67
CA HIS A 193 19.76 -9.12 -0.35
C HIS A 193 19.91 -7.94 0.60
N THR A 194 19.20 -7.98 1.72
CA THR A 194 19.32 -6.99 2.78
C THR A 194 19.35 -7.68 4.14
N PRO A 195 20.07 -7.13 5.14
CA PRO A 195 20.07 -7.67 6.49
C PRO A 195 18.78 -7.32 7.26
N GLY A 196 17.73 -6.97 6.59
CA GLY A 196 16.43 -6.56 7.11
C GLY A 196 15.68 -5.67 6.13
N PHE A 197 14.52 -5.18 6.51
CA PHE A 197 13.76 -4.26 5.68
C PHE A 197 14.42 -2.87 5.63
N LEU A 198 14.25 -2.18 4.49
CA LEU A 198 14.83 -0.85 4.27
C LEU A 198 14.34 0.19 5.29
N TRP A 199 13.08 0.09 5.69
CA TRP A 199 12.44 1.05 6.58
C TRP A 199 11.66 0.30 7.66
N PRO A 200 12.01 0.42 8.95
CA PRO A 200 11.22 -0.11 10.06
C PRO A 200 9.95 0.73 10.22
N MET A 201 8.86 0.32 9.58
CA MET A 201 7.66 1.13 9.41
C MET A 201 7.06 1.61 10.72
N GLU A 202 6.98 0.75 11.74
CA GLU A 202 6.44 1.15 13.03
C GLU A 202 7.23 2.31 13.65
N HIS A 203 8.57 2.25 13.58
CA HIS A 203 9.42 3.29 14.14
C HIS A 203 9.24 4.61 13.39
N LEU A 204 9.25 4.55 12.06
CA LEU A 204 9.07 5.73 11.22
C LEU A 204 7.69 6.38 11.41
N VAL A 205 6.64 5.58 11.54
CA VAL A 205 5.28 6.09 11.77
C VAL A 205 5.19 6.71 13.16
N ARG A 206 5.77 6.08 14.22
CA ARG A 206 5.82 6.66 15.57
C ARG A 206 6.44 8.04 15.58
N ASP A 207 7.56 8.22 14.89
CA ASP A 207 8.24 9.51 14.78
C ASP A 207 7.39 10.50 13.97
N ALA A 208 6.82 10.09 12.86
CA ALA A 208 6.08 10.96 11.95
C ALA A 208 4.76 11.47 12.52
N VAL A 209 4.03 10.66 13.28
CA VAL A 209 2.78 11.09 13.94
C VAL A 209 3.03 12.03 15.12
N GLY A 210 4.23 12.02 15.67
CA GLY A 210 4.64 12.90 16.77
C GLY A 210 3.87 12.63 18.08
N PRO A 211 4.07 13.52 19.10
CA PRO A 211 3.58 13.28 20.46
C PRO A 211 2.04 13.30 20.59
N ASN A 212 1.35 13.93 19.65
CA ASN A 212 -0.12 14.06 19.67
C ASN A 212 -0.82 13.06 18.73
N GLY A 213 -0.05 12.26 17.98
CA GLY A 213 -0.57 11.22 17.12
C GLY A 213 -0.48 9.83 17.76
N THR A 214 -0.97 8.83 17.02
CA THR A 214 -0.94 7.44 17.48
C THR A 214 -0.49 6.54 16.35
N CYS A 215 0.61 5.81 16.56
CA CYS A 215 0.97 4.67 15.73
C CYS A 215 0.28 3.42 16.27
N VAL A 216 -0.56 2.79 15.47
CA VAL A 216 -1.18 1.51 15.79
C VAL A 216 -0.40 0.42 15.09
N SER A 217 0.26 -0.41 15.90
CA SER A 217 1.03 -1.55 15.43
C SER A 217 0.59 -2.78 16.21
N ASN A 218 -0.06 -3.72 15.52
CA ASN A 218 -0.63 -4.90 16.13
C ASN A 218 0.04 -6.17 15.60
N TYR A 219 1.05 -6.64 16.28
CA TYR A 219 1.77 -7.87 15.92
C TYR A 219 0.93 -9.16 16.07
N LYS A 220 -0.29 -9.07 16.62
CA LYS A 220 -1.27 -10.17 16.70
C LYS A 220 -2.34 -10.06 15.62
N ALA A 221 -2.28 -9.05 14.77
CA ALA A 221 -3.21 -8.92 13.65
C ALA A 221 -3.15 -10.16 12.75
N ASN A 222 -4.29 -10.57 12.26
CA ASN A 222 -4.43 -11.69 11.34
C ASN A 222 -5.72 -11.50 10.53
N ARG A 223 -5.97 -12.37 9.56
CA ARG A 223 -7.14 -12.24 8.66
C ARG A 223 -8.49 -12.26 9.38
N ALA A 224 -8.59 -12.95 10.52
CA ALA A 224 -9.82 -12.97 11.33
C ALA A 224 -9.96 -11.73 12.23
N ASN A 225 -8.83 -11.10 12.55
CA ASN A 225 -8.76 -9.89 13.37
C ASN A 225 -7.77 -8.88 12.76
N PRO A 226 -8.11 -8.31 11.58
CA PRO A 226 -7.25 -7.36 10.87
C PRO A 226 -7.20 -6.01 11.58
N GLU A 227 -6.11 -5.27 11.38
CA GLU A 227 -5.95 -3.93 11.94
C GLU A 227 -6.05 -2.85 10.85
N VAL A 228 -7.09 -2.03 10.92
CA VAL A 228 -7.32 -0.89 10.03
C VAL A 228 -7.67 0.34 10.86
N CYS A 229 -6.95 1.43 10.63
CA CYS A 229 -7.24 2.71 11.24
C CYS A 229 -7.97 3.64 10.27
N PHE A 230 -8.91 4.41 10.81
CA PHE A 230 -9.51 5.55 10.13
C PHE A 230 -9.36 6.80 11.01
N ASP A 231 -8.71 7.79 10.46
CA ASP A 231 -8.59 9.15 11.03
C ASP A 231 -8.55 10.12 9.84
N TRP A 232 -9.69 10.78 9.61
CA TRP A 232 -9.89 11.61 8.42
C TRP A 232 -8.69 12.54 8.16
N PRO A 233 -8.17 12.61 6.91
CA PRO A 233 -8.67 11.95 5.70
C PRO A 233 -8.04 10.58 5.40
N PHE A 234 -7.41 9.92 6.37
CA PHE A 234 -6.62 8.72 6.16
C PHE A 234 -7.37 7.43 6.54
N VAL A 235 -7.33 6.44 5.66
CA VAL A 235 -7.58 5.02 5.98
C VAL A 235 -6.26 4.29 5.84
N THR A 236 -5.79 3.63 6.91
CA THR A 236 -4.52 2.89 6.86
C THR A 236 -4.68 1.47 7.39
N GLY A 237 -3.97 0.53 6.79
CA GLY A 237 -3.96 -0.88 7.20
C GLY A 237 -2.54 -1.36 7.49
N THR A 238 -2.42 -2.38 8.33
CA THR A 238 -1.14 -2.87 8.85
C THR A 238 -0.33 -3.59 7.77
N SER A 239 -0.87 -4.67 7.21
CA SER A 239 -0.18 -5.50 6.21
C SER A 239 -1.20 -6.33 5.42
N VAL A 240 -0.75 -7.43 4.79
CA VAL A 240 -1.55 -8.29 3.91
C VAL A 240 -2.81 -8.82 4.58
N GLU A 241 -2.77 -9.17 5.87
CA GLU A 241 -3.92 -9.66 6.63
C GLU A 241 -5.07 -8.64 6.69
N SER A 242 -4.74 -7.35 6.53
CA SER A 242 -5.69 -6.24 6.57
C SER A 242 -6.24 -5.85 5.20
N SER A 243 -5.77 -6.44 4.09
CA SER A 243 -6.10 -6.03 2.72
C SER A 243 -7.59 -5.96 2.43
N ILE A 244 -8.34 -6.98 2.85
CA ILE A 244 -9.80 -7.03 2.66
C ILE A 244 -10.50 -5.97 3.52
N ALA A 245 -10.13 -5.87 4.80
CA ALA A 245 -10.72 -4.89 5.73
C ALA A 245 -10.41 -3.45 5.29
N TYR A 246 -9.22 -3.20 4.79
CA TYR A 246 -8.80 -1.93 4.21
C TYR A 246 -9.68 -1.53 3.01
N GLY A 247 -9.84 -2.43 2.03
CA GLY A 247 -10.71 -2.17 0.87
C GLY A 247 -12.16 -1.89 1.28
N LYS A 248 -12.70 -2.68 2.24
CA LYS A 248 -14.06 -2.47 2.78
C LYS A 248 -14.19 -1.12 3.50
N LYS A 249 -13.19 -0.73 4.30
CA LYS A 249 -13.20 0.56 5.00
C LYS A 249 -13.16 1.73 4.03
N ILE A 250 -12.40 1.64 2.94
CA ILE A 250 -12.41 2.66 1.88
C ILE A 250 -13.82 2.81 1.29
N VAL A 251 -14.48 1.69 0.92
CA VAL A 251 -15.85 1.73 0.37
C VAL A 251 -16.83 2.30 1.37
N GLU A 252 -16.75 1.92 2.65
CA GLU A 252 -17.58 2.46 3.74
C GLU A 252 -17.45 3.99 3.83
N VAL A 253 -16.21 4.50 3.83
CA VAL A 253 -15.96 5.95 3.93
C VAL A 253 -16.42 6.66 2.66
N LEU A 254 -16.14 6.11 1.45
CA LEU A 254 -16.63 6.69 0.19
C LEU A 254 -18.16 6.82 0.14
N ALA A 255 -18.88 5.91 0.81
CA ALA A 255 -20.33 5.97 0.90
C ALA A 255 -20.85 7.18 1.71
N THR A 256 -20.03 7.74 2.60
CA THR A 256 -20.37 8.91 3.42
C THR A 256 -20.05 10.24 2.71
N LEU A 257 -19.24 10.21 1.66
CA LEU A 257 -18.84 11.40 0.92
C LEU A 257 -19.94 11.82 -0.07
N LYS A 258 -20.35 13.07 0.03
CA LYS A 258 -21.38 13.68 -0.85
C LYS A 258 -20.87 13.87 -2.28
#